data_937d712f718d63725025482fe0eab050
#
_entry.id   937d712f718d63725025482fe0eab050
#
_cell.length_a   1.000
_cell.length_b   1.000
_cell.length_c   1.000
_cell.angle_alpha   90.00
_cell.angle_beta   90.00
_cell.angle_gamma   90.00
#
_symmetry.space_group_name_H-M   'P 1'
#
loop_
_entity.id
_entity.type
_entity.pdbx_description
1 polymer ?
#
loop_
_entity_poly.entity_id
_entity_poly.type
_entity_poly.pdbx_seq_one_letter_code
_entity_poly.pdbx_strand_id
1 'polypeptide(L)'
;VIVDAETQETTVSGLYACGEVASGLHGANRLGGNSLSDLIVFGKRAGEHAAKQAADLAQPSIDESQVQSAIKEMVAPLERGEGENPGLIYDAMRDMMQEKVGIIRVKDELESALTDLDEFSKREKACFPGTSRKYNSGWHQALDLKNMVDISRVATMAALAREESRGGHTRDDFPGHEDEFWGKNLNICWMENGEIKIRQEPIEEIRDDLKEALNEVKAMIAERAAEQGGGN
;
A
#
# COMPACT_ATOMS: atom_id res chain seq x y z
N VAL A 1 3.78 -3.66 -1.56
CA VAL A 1 5.12 -3.95 -2.12
C VAL A 1 5.00 -5.13 -3.08
N ILE A 2 5.63 -5.03 -4.27
CA ILE A 2 5.71 -6.13 -5.25
C ILE A 2 6.74 -7.14 -4.75
N VAL A 3 6.37 -8.42 -4.77
CA VAL A 3 7.21 -9.53 -4.36
C VAL A 3 7.12 -10.66 -5.38
N ASP A 4 8.16 -11.49 -5.46
CA ASP A 4 8.10 -12.76 -6.14
C ASP A 4 7.17 -13.72 -5.40
N ALA A 5 6.26 -14.38 -6.10
CA ALA A 5 5.20 -15.20 -5.49
C ALA A 5 5.73 -16.44 -4.73
N GLU A 6 6.88 -16.97 -5.11
CA GLU A 6 7.45 -18.16 -4.47
C GLU A 6 8.40 -17.82 -3.33
N THR A 7 9.22 -16.78 -3.49
CA THR A 7 10.28 -16.44 -2.54
C THR A 7 9.87 -15.33 -1.57
N GLN A 8 8.91 -14.49 -1.94
CA GLN A 8 8.52 -13.26 -1.25
C GLN A 8 9.65 -12.20 -1.22
N GLU A 9 10.66 -12.34 -2.07
CA GLU A 9 11.69 -11.32 -2.24
C GLU A 9 11.14 -10.15 -3.06
N THR A 10 11.50 -8.93 -2.67
CA THR A 10 11.13 -7.72 -3.40
C THR A 10 12.07 -7.49 -4.58
N THR A 11 11.84 -6.40 -5.33
CA THR A 11 12.79 -5.95 -6.37
C THR A 11 14.14 -5.47 -5.80
N VAL A 12 14.24 -5.31 -4.48
CA VAL A 12 15.48 -5.00 -3.77
C VAL A 12 16.04 -6.29 -3.17
N SER A 13 17.17 -6.75 -3.69
CA SER A 13 17.78 -8.02 -3.25
C SER A 13 18.05 -8.02 -1.75
N GLY A 14 17.65 -9.13 -1.09
CA GLY A 14 17.75 -9.29 0.36
C GLY A 14 16.62 -8.65 1.17
N LEU A 15 15.69 -7.94 0.53
CA LEU A 15 14.50 -7.39 1.16
C LEU A 15 13.29 -8.26 0.83
N TYR A 16 12.60 -8.74 1.86
CA TYR A 16 11.40 -9.58 1.75
C TYR A 16 10.18 -8.87 2.30
N ALA A 17 9.01 -9.17 1.74
CA ALA A 17 7.73 -8.68 2.28
C ALA A 17 6.66 -9.78 2.20
N CYS A 18 5.79 -9.83 3.21
CA CYS A 18 4.67 -10.78 3.27
C CYS A 18 3.52 -10.18 4.07
N GLY A 19 2.33 -10.77 3.95
CA GLY A 19 1.13 -10.23 4.55
C GLY A 19 0.58 -9.03 3.79
N GLU A 20 -0.22 -8.19 4.44
CA GLU A 20 -0.93 -7.08 3.80
C GLU A 20 -0.02 -6.10 3.03
N VAL A 21 1.22 -5.94 3.46
CA VAL A 21 2.20 -5.08 2.77
C VAL A 21 2.64 -5.63 1.42
N ALA A 22 2.57 -6.95 1.23
CA ALA A 22 2.84 -7.60 -0.06
C ALA A 22 1.58 -7.57 -0.94
N SER A 23 1.70 -7.07 -2.16
CA SER A 23 0.57 -6.89 -3.06
C SER A 23 0.24 -8.15 -3.88
N GLY A 24 -1.03 -8.27 -4.30
CA GLY A 24 -1.46 -9.22 -5.32
C GLY A 24 -2.28 -10.40 -4.82
N LEU A 25 -2.02 -10.92 -3.63
CA LEU A 25 -2.65 -12.16 -3.14
C LEU A 25 -4.17 -12.07 -3.02
N HIS A 26 -4.68 -10.94 -2.53
CA HIS A 26 -6.09 -10.80 -2.17
C HIS A 26 -6.95 -10.14 -3.26
N GLY A 27 -6.39 -9.82 -4.41
CA GLY A 27 -7.10 -9.12 -5.47
C GLY A 27 -7.65 -7.77 -5.00
N ALA A 28 -8.90 -7.45 -5.40
CA ALA A 28 -9.52 -6.16 -5.12
C ALA A 28 -10.02 -6.00 -3.68
N ASN A 29 -10.23 -7.11 -2.95
CA ASN A 29 -10.56 -7.09 -1.52
C ASN A 29 -10.33 -8.47 -0.90
N ARG A 30 -9.80 -8.47 0.32
CA ARG A 30 -9.53 -9.68 1.09
C ARG A 30 -10.83 -10.28 1.65
N LEU A 31 -11.02 -11.59 1.48
CA LEU A 31 -12.07 -12.33 2.17
C LEU A 31 -11.77 -12.43 3.69
N GLY A 32 -12.84 -12.41 4.48
CA GLY A 32 -12.75 -12.54 5.94
C GLY A 32 -11.96 -13.78 6.37
N GLY A 33 -11.07 -13.64 7.37
CA GLY A 33 -10.21 -14.71 7.88
C GLY A 33 -8.89 -14.93 7.12
N ASN A 34 -8.83 -14.63 5.81
CA ASN A 34 -7.65 -14.94 4.98
C ASN A 34 -6.38 -14.15 5.33
N SER A 35 -6.49 -13.04 6.07
CA SER A 35 -5.32 -12.28 6.52
C SER A 35 -4.39 -13.12 7.40
N LEU A 36 -4.95 -13.86 8.35
CA LEU A 36 -4.14 -14.70 9.26
C LEU A 36 -3.46 -15.85 8.51
N SER A 37 -4.16 -16.46 7.55
CA SER A 37 -3.60 -17.51 6.71
C SER A 37 -2.44 -17.00 5.85
N ASP A 38 -2.60 -15.80 5.26
CA ASP A 38 -1.56 -15.09 4.51
C ASP A 38 -0.30 -14.89 5.37
N LEU A 39 -0.44 -14.27 6.56
CA LEU A 39 0.68 -14.01 7.46
C LEU A 39 1.46 -15.28 7.82
N ILE A 40 0.78 -16.40 8.06
CA ILE A 40 1.42 -17.66 8.44
C ILE A 40 2.13 -18.29 7.23
N VAL A 41 1.45 -18.40 6.09
CA VAL A 41 1.98 -19.11 4.92
C VAL A 41 3.12 -18.33 4.27
N PHE A 42 2.89 -17.07 3.96
CA PHE A 42 3.88 -16.26 3.23
C PHE A 42 4.96 -15.72 4.16
N GLY A 43 4.68 -15.52 5.45
CA GLY A 43 5.70 -15.25 6.46
C GLY A 43 6.70 -16.39 6.60
N LYS A 44 6.22 -17.66 6.57
CA LYS A 44 7.09 -18.82 6.54
C LYS A 44 7.95 -18.88 5.27
N ARG A 45 7.35 -18.67 4.08
CA ARG A 45 8.09 -18.66 2.81
C ARG A 45 9.18 -17.60 2.80
N ALA A 46 8.83 -16.36 3.15
CA ALA A 46 9.78 -15.25 3.25
C ALA A 46 10.94 -15.58 4.19
N GLY A 47 10.65 -16.10 5.37
CA GLY A 47 11.67 -16.47 6.36
C GLY A 47 12.60 -17.59 5.88
N GLU A 48 12.06 -18.65 5.24
CA GLU A 48 12.85 -19.75 4.71
C GLU A 48 13.78 -19.32 3.56
N HIS A 49 13.29 -18.47 2.66
CA HIS A 49 14.09 -17.95 1.54
C HIS A 49 15.14 -16.95 2.02
N ALA A 50 14.77 -16.03 2.93
CA ALA A 50 15.70 -15.09 3.54
C ALA A 50 16.85 -15.81 4.26
N ALA A 51 16.53 -16.88 5.02
CA ALA A 51 17.54 -17.66 5.73
C ALA A 51 18.50 -18.40 4.76
N LYS A 52 17.97 -18.95 3.66
CA LYS A 52 18.82 -19.58 2.62
C LYS A 52 19.74 -18.56 1.97
N GLN A 53 19.19 -17.43 1.53
CA GLN A 53 19.99 -16.38 0.90
C GLN A 53 21.07 -15.84 1.84
N ALA A 54 20.72 -15.61 3.13
CA ALA A 54 21.67 -15.12 4.12
C ALA A 54 22.84 -16.10 4.38
N ALA A 55 22.61 -17.40 4.24
CA ALA A 55 23.68 -18.41 4.39
C ALA A 55 24.73 -18.36 3.26
N ASP A 56 24.30 -17.92 2.07
CA ASP A 56 25.14 -17.88 0.86
C ASP A 56 25.78 -16.49 0.64
N LEU A 57 25.30 -15.47 1.34
CA LEU A 57 25.81 -14.09 1.21
C LEU A 57 27.06 -13.87 2.09
N ALA A 58 28.03 -13.16 1.52
CA ALA A 58 29.10 -12.60 2.31
C ALA A 58 28.57 -11.54 3.28
N GLN A 59 29.23 -11.36 4.41
CA GLN A 59 28.85 -10.30 5.34
C GLN A 59 28.84 -8.93 4.65
N PRO A 60 27.72 -8.18 4.70
CA PRO A 60 27.64 -6.90 4.01
C PRO A 60 28.59 -5.87 4.64
N SER A 61 29.11 -5.00 3.81
CA SER A 61 29.85 -3.82 4.28
C SER A 61 28.85 -2.72 4.65
N ILE A 62 29.07 -2.08 5.79
CA ILE A 62 28.27 -0.95 6.23
C ILE A 62 28.90 0.35 5.70
N ASP A 63 28.12 1.15 4.99
CA ASP A 63 28.52 2.49 4.59
C ASP A 63 28.23 3.48 5.73
N GLU A 64 29.28 3.87 6.42
CA GLU A 64 29.18 4.79 7.55
C GLU A 64 28.57 6.15 7.16
N SER A 65 28.74 6.61 5.93
CA SER A 65 28.14 7.87 5.47
C SER A 65 26.61 7.77 5.39
N GLN A 66 26.07 6.61 5.00
CA GLN A 66 24.62 6.35 5.00
C GLN A 66 24.10 6.30 6.45
N VAL A 67 24.82 5.66 7.36
CA VAL A 67 24.45 5.62 8.78
C VAL A 67 24.36 7.03 9.36
N GLN A 68 25.38 7.87 9.12
CA GLN A 68 25.40 9.25 9.61
C GLN A 68 24.27 10.10 9.00
N SER A 69 23.95 9.90 7.72
CA SER A 69 22.85 10.58 7.07
C SER A 69 21.50 10.19 7.68
N ALA A 70 21.28 8.90 7.93
CA ALA A 70 20.07 8.40 8.58
C ALA A 70 19.90 8.94 10.00
N ILE A 71 20.99 8.97 10.81
CA ILE A 71 21.00 9.56 12.15
C ILE A 71 20.63 11.04 12.09
N LYS A 72 21.22 11.80 11.17
CA LYS A 72 20.92 13.22 11.00
C LYS A 72 19.43 13.45 10.65
N GLU A 73 18.88 12.66 9.75
CA GLU A 73 17.46 12.72 9.40
C GLU A 73 16.56 12.42 10.61
N MET A 74 16.88 11.37 11.36
CA MET A 74 16.11 10.96 12.54
C MET A 74 16.10 12.00 13.66
N VAL A 75 17.22 12.71 13.89
CA VAL A 75 17.30 13.71 14.98
C VAL A 75 16.86 15.11 14.55
N ALA A 76 16.79 15.39 13.26
CA ALA A 76 16.43 16.70 12.73
C ALA A 76 15.14 17.30 13.33
N PRO A 77 14.04 16.56 13.55
CA PRO A 77 12.86 17.12 14.18
C PRO A 77 13.10 17.66 15.60
N LEU A 78 13.98 17.05 16.36
CA LEU A 78 14.33 17.48 17.74
C LEU A 78 15.18 18.76 17.78
N GLU A 79 15.88 19.07 16.70
CA GLU A 79 16.83 20.17 16.61
C GLU A 79 16.24 21.46 16.05
N ARG A 80 14.97 21.43 15.58
CA ARG A 80 14.29 22.58 14.98
C ARG A 80 14.01 23.71 15.98
N GLY A 81 13.83 23.38 17.26
CA GLY A 81 13.61 24.34 18.35
C GLY A 81 12.17 24.81 18.48
N GLU A 82 11.43 24.96 17.40
CA GLU A 82 10.00 25.34 17.34
C GLU A 82 9.31 24.71 16.12
N GLY A 83 7.99 24.67 16.12
CA GLY A 83 7.18 24.12 15.03
C GLY A 83 5.84 23.57 15.52
N GLU A 84 5.04 23.11 14.60
CA GLU A 84 3.74 22.51 14.90
C GLU A 84 3.94 21.14 15.59
N ASN A 85 3.02 20.80 16.49
CA ASN A 85 3.01 19.49 17.15
C ASN A 85 2.70 18.39 16.12
N PRO A 86 3.56 17.36 15.98
CA PRO A 86 3.34 16.26 15.01
C PRO A 86 2.00 15.54 15.19
N GLY A 87 1.51 15.41 16.45
CA GLY A 87 0.21 14.79 16.72
C GLY A 87 -0.96 15.53 16.09
N LEU A 88 -0.92 16.88 16.09
CA LEU A 88 -1.96 17.68 15.44
C LEU A 88 -1.93 17.52 13.91
N ILE A 89 -0.75 17.42 13.33
CA ILE A 89 -0.61 17.17 11.88
C ILE A 89 -1.14 15.77 11.54
N TYR A 90 -0.79 14.78 12.37
CA TYR A 90 -1.24 13.39 12.23
C TYR A 90 -2.77 13.30 12.24
N ASP A 91 -3.43 13.92 13.24
CA ASP A 91 -4.88 13.89 13.35
C ASP A 91 -5.56 14.61 12.17
N ALA A 92 -5.07 15.80 11.80
CA ALA A 92 -5.61 16.56 10.66
C ALA A 92 -5.45 15.77 9.33
N MET A 93 -4.33 15.06 9.14
CA MET A 93 -4.12 14.24 7.96
C MET A 93 -5.05 13.02 7.92
N ARG A 94 -5.28 12.37 9.06
CA ARG A 94 -6.25 11.27 9.16
C ARG A 94 -7.66 11.72 8.80
N ASP A 95 -8.09 12.87 9.32
CA ASP A 95 -9.41 13.41 9.06
C ASP A 95 -9.56 13.75 7.56
N MET A 96 -8.59 14.40 6.95
CA MET A 96 -8.57 14.67 5.51
C MET A 96 -8.63 13.39 4.68
N MET A 97 -7.82 12.38 5.01
CA MET A 97 -7.81 11.11 4.30
C MET A 97 -9.15 10.36 4.46
N GLN A 98 -9.77 10.39 5.64
CA GLN A 98 -11.08 9.80 5.87
C GLN A 98 -12.18 10.52 5.06
N GLU A 99 -12.13 11.83 4.97
CA GLU A 99 -13.12 12.63 4.27
C GLU A 99 -13.00 12.51 2.75
N LYS A 100 -11.78 12.63 2.19
CA LYS A 100 -11.57 12.78 0.74
C LYS A 100 -11.10 11.50 0.04
N VAL A 101 -10.48 10.57 0.76
CA VAL A 101 -9.89 9.33 0.20
C VAL A 101 -10.48 8.07 0.84
N GLY A 102 -11.51 8.21 1.65
CA GLY A 102 -12.17 7.14 2.40
C GLY A 102 -12.78 6.04 1.53
N ILE A 103 -13.90 5.47 1.97
CA ILE A 103 -14.51 4.31 1.29
C ILE A 103 -15.15 4.72 -0.04
N ILE A 104 -15.87 5.84 -0.07
CA ILE A 104 -16.54 6.38 -1.25
C ILE A 104 -15.72 7.56 -1.75
N ARG A 105 -15.41 7.56 -3.03
CA ARG A 105 -14.45 8.49 -3.65
C ARG A 105 -15.02 9.13 -4.89
N VAL A 106 -14.69 10.39 -5.12
CA VAL A 106 -14.95 11.09 -6.39
C VAL A 106 -13.69 11.83 -6.82
N LYS A 107 -13.57 12.08 -8.13
CA LYS A 107 -12.38 12.69 -8.73
C LYS A 107 -11.96 13.98 -8.03
N ASP A 108 -12.90 14.92 -7.88
CA ASP A 108 -12.60 16.25 -7.35
C ASP A 108 -12.07 16.21 -5.91
N GLU A 109 -12.58 15.29 -5.08
CA GLU A 109 -12.09 15.09 -3.71
C GLU A 109 -10.69 14.48 -3.70
N LEU A 110 -10.41 13.49 -4.58
CA LEU A 110 -9.09 12.90 -4.72
C LEU A 110 -8.05 13.92 -5.19
N GLU A 111 -8.40 14.78 -6.18
CA GLU A 111 -7.52 15.86 -6.65
C GLU A 111 -7.28 16.91 -5.54
N SER A 112 -8.32 17.25 -4.78
CA SER A 112 -8.20 18.12 -3.61
C SER A 112 -7.32 17.51 -2.53
N ALA A 113 -7.44 16.21 -2.26
CA ALA A 113 -6.58 15.50 -1.30
C ALA A 113 -5.10 15.53 -1.69
N LEU A 114 -4.77 15.42 -2.98
CA LEU A 114 -3.39 15.56 -3.45
C LEU A 114 -2.82 16.96 -3.16
N THR A 115 -3.64 18.00 -3.31
CA THR A 115 -3.26 19.37 -2.94
C THR A 115 -3.04 19.52 -1.45
N ASP A 116 -3.91 18.95 -0.62
CA ASP A 116 -3.75 18.97 0.84
C ASP A 116 -2.48 18.20 1.27
N LEU A 117 -2.15 17.09 0.60
CA LEU A 117 -0.94 16.32 0.86
C LEU A 117 0.33 17.11 0.56
N ASP A 118 0.31 18.08 -0.36
CA ASP A 118 1.43 19.00 -0.56
C ASP A 118 1.62 19.93 0.65
N GLU A 119 0.53 20.39 1.27
CA GLU A 119 0.60 21.17 2.49
C GLU A 119 1.05 20.31 3.69
N PHE A 120 0.55 19.08 3.83
CA PHE A 120 1.02 18.15 4.86
C PHE A 120 2.51 17.84 4.73
N SER A 121 3.04 17.72 3.51
CA SER A 121 4.47 17.56 3.27
C SER A 121 5.31 18.75 3.74
N LYS A 122 4.78 19.96 3.66
CA LYS A 122 5.47 21.16 4.21
C LYS A 122 5.39 21.19 5.74
N ARG A 123 4.23 20.89 6.31
CA ARG A 123 3.99 20.88 7.75
C ARG A 123 4.86 19.83 8.45
N GLU A 124 4.96 18.60 7.90
CA GLU A 124 5.81 17.55 8.48
C GLU A 124 7.29 17.96 8.54
N LYS A 125 7.79 18.61 7.47
CA LYS A 125 9.16 19.12 7.43
C LYS A 125 9.43 20.20 8.45
N ALA A 126 8.40 20.92 8.91
CA ALA A 126 8.48 22.01 9.88
C ALA A 126 8.01 21.62 11.28
N CYS A 127 7.54 20.38 11.52
CA CYS A 127 7.01 19.97 12.82
C CYS A 127 8.10 19.90 13.89
N PHE A 128 7.70 20.11 15.15
CA PHE A 128 8.60 20.06 16.29
C PHE A 128 8.00 19.24 17.44
N PRO A 129 8.58 18.07 17.75
CA PRO A 129 8.07 17.18 18.80
C PRO A 129 8.56 17.52 20.22
N GLY A 130 9.26 18.64 20.40
CA GLY A 130 10.03 18.94 21.61
C GLY A 130 11.43 18.35 21.56
N THR A 131 12.25 18.64 22.58
CA THR A 131 13.71 18.32 22.59
C THR A 131 14.04 17.00 23.30
N SER A 132 13.10 16.39 24.02
CA SER A 132 13.35 15.17 24.75
C SER A 132 13.63 13.98 23.84
N ARG A 133 14.68 13.22 24.13
CA ARG A 133 15.00 11.94 23.48
C ARG A 133 14.43 10.72 24.22
N LYS A 134 13.82 10.93 25.40
CA LYS A 134 13.26 9.87 26.22
C LYS A 134 11.74 10.01 26.32
N TYR A 135 11.03 8.91 26.08
CA TYR A 135 9.56 8.84 26.18
C TYR A 135 8.84 9.91 25.33
N ASN A 136 9.36 10.19 24.16
CA ASN A 136 8.84 11.21 23.23
C ASN A 136 8.08 10.54 22.09
N SER A 137 6.77 10.30 22.28
CA SER A 137 5.89 9.78 21.22
C SER A 137 5.77 10.74 20.02
N GLY A 138 5.85 12.05 20.25
CA GLY A 138 5.82 13.05 19.19
C GLY A 138 7.02 12.93 18.25
N TRP A 139 8.18 12.49 18.74
CA TRP A 139 9.33 12.23 17.87
C TRP A 139 9.07 11.08 16.91
N HIS A 140 8.51 9.97 17.39
CA HIS A 140 8.09 8.87 16.51
C HIS A 140 7.05 9.31 15.49
N GLN A 141 6.04 10.07 15.93
CA GLN A 141 5.03 10.64 15.03
C GLN A 141 5.65 11.56 13.96
N ALA A 142 6.64 12.38 14.31
CA ALA A 142 7.33 13.24 13.35
C ALA A 142 8.08 12.43 12.27
N LEU A 143 8.64 11.27 12.62
CA LEU A 143 9.28 10.35 11.66
C LEU A 143 8.27 9.61 10.82
N ASP A 144 7.15 9.20 11.41
CA ASP A 144 6.07 8.49 10.72
C ASP A 144 5.34 9.39 9.72
N LEU A 145 5.17 10.69 10.03
CA LEU A 145 4.45 11.63 9.16
C LEU A 145 4.97 11.68 7.73
N LYS A 146 6.30 11.66 7.53
CA LYS A 146 6.91 11.61 6.20
C LYS A 146 6.43 10.40 5.42
N ASN A 147 6.52 9.21 6.04
CA ASN A 147 6.09 7.96 5.41
C ASN A 147 4.57 7.94 5.14
N MET A 148 3.80 8.51 6.08
CA MET A 148 2.34 8.62 5.92
C MET A 148 1.96 9.52 4.74
N VAL A 149 2.62 10.68 4.57
CA VAL A 149 2.39 11.56 3.41
C VAL A 149 2.69 10.83 2.11
N ASP A 150 3.82 10.14 2.03
CA ASP A 150 4.23 9.41 0.82
C ASP A 150 3.23 8.29 0.47
N ILE A 151 2.85 7.46 1.45
CA ILE A 151 1.90 6.35 1.23
C ILE A 151 0.50 6.88 0.92
N SER A 152 0.03 7.93 1.60
CA SER A 152 -1.27 8.55 1.31
C SER A 152 -1.32 9.12 -0.10
N ARG A 153 -0.23 9.72 -0.56
CA ARG A 153 -0.10 10.21 -1.94
C ARG A 153 -0.18 9.06 -2.96
N VAL A 154 0.56 7.97 -2.72
CA VAL A 154 0.49 6.76 -3.57
C VAL A 154 -0.94 6.21 -3.63
N ALA A 155 -1.60 6.06 -2.48
CA ALA A 155 -2.96 5.54 -2.39
C ALA A 155 -3.96 6.45 -3.14
N THR A 156 -3.86 7.76 -2.96
CA THR A 156 -4.74 8.74 -3.61
C THR A 156 -4.53 8.76 -5.13
N MET A 157 -3.27 8.77 -5.60
CA MET A 157 -2.96 8.73 -7.03
C MET A 157 -3.44 7.42 -7.68
N ALA A 158 -3.24 6.29 -7.02
CA ALA A 158 -3.71 5.00 -7.52
C ALA A 158 -5.24 4.94 -7.57
N ALA A 159 -5.94 5.51 -6.57
CA ALA A 159 -7.39 5.59 -6.53
C ALA A 159 -7.94 6.53 -7.62
N LEU A 160 -7.28 7.67 -7.85
CA LEU A 160 -7.64 8.62 -8.90
C LEU A 160 -7.49 8.01 -10.29
N ALA A 161 -6.39 7.29 -10.52
CA ALA A 161 -6.09 6.67 -11.81
C ALA A 161 -7.02 5.48 -12.14
N ARG A 162 -7.66 4.86 -11.13
CA ARG A 162 -8.53 3.70 -11.35
C ARG A 162 -9.98 4.14 -11.51
N GLU A 163 -10.46 4.17 -12.74
CA GLU A 163 -11.78 4.67 -13.13
C GLU A 163 -12.83 3.54 -13.18
N GLU A 164 -13.00 2.85 -12.06
CA GLU A 164 -14.02 1.81 -11.82
C GLU A 164 -14.32 1.70 -10.32
N SER A 165 -15.33 0.91 -9.97
CA SER A 165 -15.56 0.43 -8.60
C SER A 165 -15.38 -1.07 -8.53
N ARG A 166 -14.44 -1.57 -7.63
CA ARG A 166 -14.14 -3.00 -7.49
C ARG A 166 -13.62 -3.33 -6.10
N GLY A 167 -14.25 -4.28 -5.43
CA GLY A 167 -13.85 -4.74 -4.10
C GLY A 167 -13.93 -3.63 -3.05
N GLY A 168 -12.80 -3.27 -2.45
CA GLY A 168 -12.69 -2.17 -1.48
C GLY A 168 -12.52 -0.78 -2.10
N HIS A 169 -12.43 -0.69 -3.43
CA HIS A 169 -12.32 0.58 -4.15
C HIS A 169 -13.68 0.98 -4.72
N THR A 170 -14.26 2.06 -4.20
CA THR A 170 -15.55 2.59 -4.65
C THR A 170 -15.40 4.00 -5.18
N ARG A 171 -15.82 4.21 -6.43
CA ARG A 171 -15.85 5.50 -7.12
C ARG A 171 -17.30 5.84 -7.47
N ASP A 172 -17.89 6.87 -6.85
CA ASP A 172 -19.27 7.28 -7.18
C ASP A 172 -19.39 7.82 -8.60
N ASP A 173 -18.32 8.40 -9.12
CA ASP A 173 -18.21 8.87 -10.51
C ASP A 173 -17.98 7.72 -11.52
N PHE A 174 -17.60 6.53 -11.05
CA PHE A 174 -17.44 5.29 -11.83
C PHE A 174 -18.02 4.09 -11.06
N PRO A 175 -19.36 3.97 -10.92
CA PRO A 175 -19.98 3.04 -9.96
C PRO A 175 -19.96 1.57 -10.40
N GLY A 176 -19.53 1.25 -11.62
CA GLY A 176 -19.50 -0.11 -12.18
C GLY A 176 -18.11 -0.72 -12.24
N HIS A 177 -18.07 -2.05 -12.44
CA HIS A 177 -16.86 -2.77 -12.83
C HIS A 177 -16.54 -2.45 -14.30
N GLU A 178 -15.26 -2.26 -14.60
CA GLU A 178 -14.75 -2.19 -15.97
C GLU A 178 -13.80 -3.38 -16.20
N ASP A 179 -14.31 -4.47 -16.80
CA ASP A 179 -13.60 -5.75 -16.87
C ASP A 179 -12.63 -5.85 -18.05
N GLU A 180 -12.81 -5.05 -19.10
CA GLU A 180 -11.98 -5.14 -20.30
C GLU A 180 -10.56 -4.57 -20.09
N PHE A 181 -10.46 -3.50 -19.35
CA PHE A 181 -9.17 -2.89 -19.00
C PHE A 181 -8.83 -3.08 -17.52
N TRP A 182 -9.65 -2.54 -16.60
CA TRP A 182 -9.33 -2.58 -15.17
C TRP A 182 -9.44 -3.97 -14.54
N GLY A 183 -10.27 -4.84 -15.09
CA GLY A 183 -10.31 -6.25 -14.71
C GLY A 183 -9.05 -7.05 -15.06
N LYS A 184 -8.21 -6.51 -15.93
CA LYS A 184 -6.99 -7.15 -16.45
C LYS A 184 -5.71 -6.44 -16.09
N ASN A 185 -5.77 -5.29 -15.41
CA ASN A 185 -4.61 -4.47 -15.11
C ASN A 185 -4.54 -4.06 -13.64
N LEU A 186 -3.31 -3.91 -13.15
CA LEU A 186 -2.96 -3.36 -11.84
C LEU A 186 -2.33 -1.97 -12.00
N ASN A 187 -2.55 -1.11 -11.02
CA ASN A 187 -1.78 0.12 -10.86
C ASN A 187 -0.48 -0.20 -10.11
N ILE A 188 0.64 0.04 -10.76
CA ILE A 188 1.98 -0.09 -10.16
C ILE A 188 2.54 1.30 -9.93
N CYS A 189 2.89 1.59 -8.68
CA CYS A 189 3.47 2.86 -8.27
C CYS A 189 4.93 2.67 -7.84
N TRP A 190 5.79 3.63 -8.21
CA TRP A 190 7.18 3.64 -7.76
C TRP A 190 7.68 5.08 -7.59
N MET A 191 8.76 5.23 -6.84
CA MET A 191 9.45 6.50 -6.67
C MET A 191 10.59 6.62 -7.68
N GLU A 192 10.62 7.70 -8.45
CA GLU A 192 11.68 7.99 -9.40
C GLU A 192 12.07 9.47 -9.30
N ASN A 193 13.34 9.73 -8.99
CA ASN A 193 13.88 11.09 -8.79
C ASN A 193 13.07 11.96 -7.80
N GLY A 194 12.52 11.35 -6.76
CA GLY A 194 11.70 12.04 -5.75
C GLY A 194 10.25 12.29 -6.15
N GLU A 195 9.81 11.77 -7.31
CA GLU A 195 8.43 11.85 -7.78
C GLU A 195 7.80 10.46 -7.81
N ILE A 196 6.54 10.38 -7.41
CA ILE A 196 5.75 9.15 -7.55
C ILE A 196 5.29 9.02 -8.99
N LYS A 197 5.60 7.89 -9.59
CA LYS A 197 5.13 7.49 -10.92
C LYS A 197 4.10 6.37 -10.79
N ILE A 198 3.22 6.27 -11.76
CA ILE A 198 2.19 5.23 -11.85
C ILE A 198 2.09 4.72 -13.28
N ARG A 199 1.95 3.40 -13.43
CA ARG A 199 1.63 2.76 -14.71
C ARG A 199 0.64 1.62 -14.48
N GLN A 200 -0.04 1.20 -15.53
CA GLN A 200 -0.86 0.01 -15.54
C GLN A 200 -0.03 -1.16 -16.07
N GLU A 201 -0.09 -2.28 -15.36
CA GLU A 201 0.52 -3.53 -15.78
C GLU A 201 -0.54 -4.63 -15.86
N PRO A 202 -0.48 -5.50 -16.89
CA PRO A 202 -1.42 -6.59 -16.99
C PRO A 202 -1.24 -7.58 -15.83
N ILE A 203 -2.36 -8.13 -15.35
CA ILE A 203 -2.38 -9.24 -14.39
C ILE A 203 -1.87 -10.49 -15.12
N GLU A 204 -1.05 -11.29 -14.44
CA GLU A 204 -0.61 -12.57 -14.96
C GLU A 204 -1.81 -13.49 -15.27
N GLU A 205 -1.70 -14.27 -16.34
CA GLU A 205 -2.74 -15.23 -16.68
C GLU A 205 -2.89 -16.29 -15.61
N ILE A 206 -4.15 -16.60 -15.28
CA ILE A 206 -4.48 -17.68 -14.35
C ILE A 206 -4.02 -19.01 -14.97
N ARG A 207 -3.39 -19.88 -14.18
CA ARG A 207 -3.01 -21.25 -14.59
C ARG A 207 -4.23 -22.02 -15.10
N ASP A 208 -3.99 -22.91 -16.06
CA ASP A 208 -5.07 -23.61 -16.77
C ASP A 208 -5.92 -24.49 -15.83
N ASP A 209 -5.29 -25.16 -14.84
CA ASP A 209 -6.00 -25.93 -13.83
C ASP A 209 -6.97 -25.06 -12.97
N LEU A 210 -6.59 -23.81 -12.69
CA LEU A 210 -7.46 -22.87 -11.98
C LEU A 210 -8.53 -22.27 -12.88
N LYS A 211 -8.26 -22.07 -14.18
CA LYS A 211 -9.28 -21.66 -15.16
C LYS A 211 -10.40 -22.71 -15.27
N GLU A 212 -10.05 -23.99 -15.29
CA GLU A 212 -11.01 -25.10 -15.35
C GLU A 212 -11.90 -25.11 -14.10
N ALA A 213 -11.31 -25.07 -12.91
CA ALA A 213 -12.06 -25.00 -11.65
C ALA A 213 -12.97 -23.76 -11.56
N LEU A 214 -12.51 -22.61 -12.04
CA LEU A 214 -13.31 -21.38 -12.07
C LEU A 214 -14.52 -21.51 -13.02
N ASN A 215 -14.34 -22.15 -14.17
CA ASN A 215 -15.44 -22.37 -15.13
C ASN A 215 -16.48 -23.34 -14.57
N GLU A 216 -16.08 -24.39 -13.87
CA GLU A 216 -16.99 -25.29 -13.17
C GLU A 216 -17.84 -24.56 -12.13
N VAL A 217 -17.21 -23.72 -11.30
CA VAL A 217 -17.91 -22.91 -10.29
C VAL A 217 -18.87 -21.92 -10.93
N LYS A 218 -18.49 -21.26 -12.03
CA LYS A 218 -19.38 -20.35 -12.77
C LYS A 218 -20.59 -21.08 -13.33
N ALA A 219 -20.42 -22.29 -13.88
CA ALA A 219 -21.51 -23.11 -14.37
C ALA A 219 -22.49 -23.50 -13.25
N MET A 220 -21.97 -23.95 -12.10
CA MET A 220 -22.81 -24.27 -10.93
C MET A 220 -23.64 -23.08 -10.41
N ILE A 221 -23.02 -21.87 -10.41
CA ILE A 221 -23.71 -20.63 -10.00
C ILE A 221 -24.84 -20.32 -11.00
N ALA A 222 -24.56 -20.42 -12.30
CA ALA A 222 -25.56 -20.16 -13.34
C ALA A 222 -26.75 -21.14 -13.26
N GLU A 223 -26.52 -22.44 -13.03
CA GLU A 223 -27.57 -23.44 -12.82
C GLU A 223 -28.44 -23.10 -11.62
N ARG A 224 -27.83 -22.78 -10.47
CA ARG A 224 -28.59 -22.40 -9.25
C ARG A 224 -29.43 -21.14 -9.45
N ALA A 225 -28.91 -20.16 -10.18
CA ALA A 225 -29.62 -18.93 -10.48
C ALA A 225 -30.83 -19.21 -11.40
N ALA A 226 -30.69 -20.12 -12.37
CA ALA A 226 -31.78 -20.53 -13.25
C ALA A 226 -32.89 -21.30 -12.49
N GLU A 227 -32.51 -22.16 -11.54
CA GLU A 227 -33.46 -22.87 -10.67
C GLU A 227 -34.29 -21.94 -9.77
N GLN A 228 -33.65 -20.88 -9.26
CA GLN A 228 -34.30 -19.88 -8.38
C GLN A 228 -35.14 -18.86 -9.16
N GLY A 229 -34.79 -18.57 -10.42
CA GLY A 229 -35.58 -17.68 -11.30
C GLY A 229 -36.78 -18.29 -11.99
N GLY A 230 -36.94 -19.61 -11.95
CA GLY A 230 -38.05 -20.35 -12.55
C GLY A 230 -39.29 -20.53 -11.66
N GLY A 231 -39.36 -19.93 -10.49
CA GLY A 231 -40.43 -20.06 -9.50
C GLY A 231 -41.30 -18.81 -9.34
N ASN A 232 -41.84 -18.26 -10.45
CA ASN A 232 -42.89 -17.24 -10.43
C ASN A 232 -43.99 -17.62 -11.40
#